data_120fad6ae2eb604744085b6940973267
#
_entry.id   120fad6ae2eb604744085b6940973267
#
_cell.length_a   1.000
_cell.length_b   1.000
_cell.length_c   1.000
_cell.angle_alpha   90.00
_cell.angle_beta   90.00
_cell.angle_gamma   90.00
#
_symmetry.space_group_name_H-M   'P 1'
#
loop_
_entity.id
_entity.type
_entity.pdbx_description
1 polymer ?
#
loop_
_entity_poly.entity_id
_entity_poly.type
_entity_poly.pdbx_seq_one_letter_code
_entity_poly.pdbx_strand_id
1 'polypeptide(L)'
;AKQEIMFYATQAREAYPYYQHERIGYNYRMSNICAGIGRGQMTVADAHVAHHKHTCDLYRELLKDVKGITLHENPSGRFDSNYWLNTIVLDPLLRVKGQENAYQATVQGAVGGAGGVTHVAVNAHTDCEPNANVEAMRMGLDAMGIESRPLWKPMHKQPVYKNCPAYVNGVSESLFKVGLCLPSGPYVTDRDIEYIVGGIRGLIER
;
A
#
# COMPACT_ATOMS: atom_id res chain seq x y z
N ALA A 1 0.49 -9.59 -35.59
CA ALA A 1 0.52 -9.26 -34.15
C ALA A 1 -0.55 -8.22 -33.75
N LYS A 2 -0.54 -6.94 -34.23
CA LYS A 2 -1.49 -5.90 -33.79
C LYS A 2 -2.95 -6.32 -34.02
N GLN A 3 -3.31 -6.76 -35.21
CA GLN A 3 -4.69 -7.17 -35.54
C GLN A 3 -5.16 -8.34 -34.68
N GLU A 4 -4.31 -9.30 -34.46
CA GLU A 4 -4.59 -10.47 -33.65
C GLU A 4 -4.79 -10.12 -32.17
N ILE A 5 -3.92 -9.26 -31.62
CA ILE A 5 -4.08 -8.72 -30.24
C ILE A 5 -5.41 -7.98 -30.11
N MET A 6 -5.74 -7.13 -31.07
CA MET A 6 -7.02 -6.40 -31.07
C MET A 6 -8.21 -7.33 -31.19
N PHE A 7 -8.12 -8.38 -31.99
CA PHE A 7 -9.18 -9.39 -32.12
C PHE A 7 -9.47 -10.07 -30.77
N TYR A 8 -8.46 -10.56 -30.09
CA TYR A 8 -8.64 -11.17 -28.76
C TYR A 8 -9.05 -10.19 -27.69
N ALA A 9 -8.52 -8.97 -27.71
CA ALA A 9 -8.86 -7.92 -26.75
C ALA A 9 -10.27 -7.36 -26.91
N THR A 10 -10.91 -7.63 -28.06
CA THR A 10 -12.29 -7.26 -28.37
C THR A 10 -13.21 -8.48 -28.45
N GLN A 11 -13.03 -9.43 -27.55
CA GLN A 11 -13.84 -10.63 -27.37
C GLN A 11 -13.69 -11.71 -28.47
N ALA A 12 -12.68 -11.62 -29.32
CA ALA A 12 -12.52 -12.52 -30.47
C ALA A 12 -13.82 -12.62 -31.34
N ARG A 13 -14.49 -11.49 -31.51
CA ARG A 13 -15.72 -11.44 -32.30
C ARG A 13 -15.40 -11.48 -33.79
N GLU A 14 -16.02 -12.43 -34.50
CA GLU A 14 -15.91 -12.55 -35.93
C GLU A 14 -16.70 -11.44 -36.66
N ALA A 15 -16.30 -11.14 -37.89
CA ALA A 15 -16.87 -10.04 -38.69
C ALA A 15 -18.20 -10.44 -39.39
N TYR A 16 -19.19 -10.87 -38.60
CA TYR A 16 -20.52 -11.15 -39.06
C TYR A 16 -21.53 -10.07 -38.59
N PRO A 17 -22.69 -9.91 -39.27
CA PRO A 17 -23.72 -9.00 -38.78
C PRO A 17 -24.36 -9.42 -37.46
N TYR A 18 -24.14 -10.65 -37.04
CA TYR A 18 -24.54 -11.22 -35.75
C TYR A 18 -23.31 -11.58 -34.92
N TYR A 19 -23.48 -11.86 -33.62
CA TYR A 19 -22.39 -12.25 -32.72
C TYR A 19 -22.04 -13.70 -32.97
N GLN A 20 -20.81 -13.93 -33.46
CA GLN A 20 -20.21 -15.26 -33.60
C GLN A 20 -18.81 -15.23 -33.07
N HIS A 21 -18.42 -16.25 -32.31
CA HIS A 21 -17.12 -16.43 -31.73
C HIS A 21 -16.63 -17.85 -32.03
N GLU A 22 -15.55 -17.96 -32.79
CA GLU A 22 -14.88 -19.25 -33.08
C GLU A 22 -13.74 -19.53 -32.09
N ARG A 23 -13.33 -18.49 -31.37
CA ARG A 23 -12.26 -18.53 -30.35
C ARG A 23 -12.68 -17.77 -29.11
N ILE A 24 -12.11 -18.17 -27.97
CA ILE A 24 -12.32 -17.44 -26.71
C ILE A 24 -11.50 -16.16 -26.75
N GLY A 25 -12.14 -15.03 -26.53
CA GLY A 25 -11.51 -13.74 -26.39
C GLY A 25 -11.87 -13.06 -25.06
N TYR A 26 -11.32 -11.88 -24.83
CA TYR A 26 -11.42 -11.15 -23.58
C TYR A 26 -11.86 -9.71 -23.83
N ASN A 27 -12.45 -9.08 -22.82
CA ASN A 27 -12.73 -7.66 -22.87
C ASN A 27 -11.57 -6.90 -22.20
N TYR A 28 -10.54 -6.57 -22.98
CA TYR A 28 -9.37 -5.82 -22.52
C TYR A 28 -9.36 -4.37 -22.99
N ARG A 29 -10.49 -3.87 -23.51
CA ARG A 29 -10.63 -2.46 -23.83
C ARG A 29 -11.29 -1.71 -22.68
N MET A 30 -10.81 -0.49 -22.44
CA MET A 30 -11.44 0.44 -21.50
C MET A 30 -12.90 0.71 -21.94
N SER A 31 -13.86 0.51 -21.05
CA SER A 31 -15.25 0.84 -21.31
C SER A 31 -15.46 2.36 -21.33
N ASN A 32 -16.52 2.82 -21.97
CA ASN A 32 -16.90 4.24 -21.97
C ASN A 32 -17.14 4.78 -20.55
N ILE A 33 -17.66 3.94 -19.64
CA ILE A 33 -17.88 4.29 -18.24
C ILE A 33 -16.53 4.54 -17.57
N CYS A 34 -15.57 3.60 -17.67
CA CYS A 34 -14.24 3.77 -17.12
C CYS A 34 -13.49 4.97 -17.72
N ALA A 35 -13.64 5.20 -19.03
CA ALA A 35 -13.07 6.37 -19.70
C ALA A 35 -13.71 7.69 -19.21
N GLY A 36 -15.02 7.70 -18.98
CA GLY A 36 -15.73 8.84 -18.41
C GLY A 36 -15.27 9.17 -16.99
N ILE A 37 -15.14 8.15 -16.12
CA ILE A 37 -14.60 8.30 -14.77
C ILE A 37 -13.16 8.83 -14.85
N GLY A 38 -12.32 8.25 -15.70
CA GLY A 38 -10.93 8.70 -15.89
C GLY A 38 -10.85 10.17 -16.32
N ARG A 39 -11.71 10.61 -17.25
CA ARG A 39 -11.79 12.04 -17.62
C ARG A 39 -12.16 12.92 -16.43
N GLY A 40 -13.13 12.50 -15.61
CA GLY A 40 -13.51 13.23 -14.40
C GLY A 40 -12.34 13.32 -13.41
N GLN A 41 -11.62 12.24 -13.20
CA GLN A 41 -10.45 12.22 -12.30
C GLN A 41 -9.31 13.14 -12.79
N MET A 42 -9.11 13.23 -14.11
CA MET A 42 -8.09 14.13 -14.68
C MET A 42 -8.35 15.61 -14.39
N THR A 43 -9.59 16.03 -14.16
CA THR A 43 -9.89 17.44 -13.83
C THR A 43 -9.41 17.86 -12.44
N VAL A 44 -9.14 16.90 -11.55
CA VAL A 44 -8.68 17.13 -10.16
C VAL A 44 -7.29 16.54 -9.89
N ALA A 45 -6.66 15.93 -10.90
CA ALA A 45 -5.41 15.20 -10.73
C ALA A 45 -4.28 16.08 -10.15
N ASP A 46 -4.08 17.28 -10.70
CA ASP A 46 -3.04 18.20 -10.23
C ASP A 46 -3.28 18.66 -8.78
N ALA A 47 -4.53 18.92 -8.42
CA ALA A 47 -4.90 19.26 -7.05
C ALA A 47 -4.64 18.10 -6.08
N HIS A 48 -4.92 16.86 -6.48
CA HIS A 48 -4.62 15.68 -5.68
C HIS A 48 -3.12 15.46 -5.52
N VAL A 49 -2.32 15.63 -6.59
CA VAL A 49 -0.86 15.54 -6.50
C VAL A 49 -0.29 16.61 -5.58
N ALA A 50 -0.77 17.85 -5.68
CA ALA A 50 -0.36 18.93 -4.80
C ALA A 50 -0.71 18.62 -3.33
N HIS A 51 -1.91 18.10 -3.08
CA HIS A 51 -2.34 17.67 -1.75
C HIS A 51 -1.45 16.55 -1.19
N HIS A 52 -1.13 15.53 -1.98
CA HIS A 52 -0.24 14.44 -1.53
C HIS A 52 1.17 14.95 -1.19
N LYS A 53 1.71 15.89 -1.97
CA LYS A 53 2.99 16.54 -1.66
C LYS A 53 2.93 17.33 -0.35
N HIS A 54 1.87 18.12 -0.16
CA HIS A 54 1.62 18.83 1.11
C HIS A 54 1.52 17.86 2.30
N THR A 55 0.76 16.77 2.16
CA THR A 55 0.65 15.71 3.18
C THR A 55 2.02 15.14 3.56
N CYS A 56 2.87 14.87 2.56
CA CYS A 56 4.24 14.41 2.79
C CYS A 56 5.08 15.43 3.55
N ASP A 57 5.00 16.70 3.16
CA ASP A 57 5.72 17.80 3.83
C ASP A 57 5.30 17.95 5.30
N LEU A 58 3.99 17.80 5.57
CA LEU A 58 3.47 17.88 6.93
C LEU A 58 3.92 16.67 7.78
N TYR A 59 3.88 15.45 7.23
CA TYR A 59 4.46 14.28 7.93
C TYR A 59 5.94 14.48 8.22
N ARG A 60 6.71 15.01 7.26
CA ARG A 60 8.14 15.31 7.45
C ARG A 60 8.37 16.25 8.60
N GLU A 61 7.62 17.36 8.65
CA GLU A 61 7.75 18.35 9.71
C GLU A 61 7.37 17.78 11.07
N LEU A 62 6.27 17.07 11.15
CA LEU A 62 5.77 16.53 12.41
C LEU A 62 6.57 15.31 12.91
N LEU A 63 7.24 14.57 12.04
CA LEU A 63 8.02 13.38 12.44
C LEU A 63 9.51 13.66 12.64
N LYS A 64 10.02 14.82 12.26
CA LYS A 64 11.47 15.14 12.29
C LYS A 64 12.16 14.90 13.65
N ASP A 65 11.43 15.11 14.75
CA ASP A 65 11.94 14.97 16.11
C ASP A 65 11.59 13.61 16.75
N VAL A 66 10.96 12.71 16.01
CA VAL A 66 10.56 11.39 16.52
C VAL A 66 11.70 10.41 16.32
N LYS A 67 12.48 10.17 17.39
CA LYS A 67 13.60 9.24 17.35
C LYS A 67 13.15 7.82 17.00
N GLY A 68 13.89 7.17 16.12
CA GLY A 68 13.62 5.79 15.68
C GLY A 68 12.55 5.69 14.59
N ILE A 69 12.04 6.83 14.07
CA ILE A 69 11.15 6.87 12.91
C ILE A 69 11.76 7.79 11.84
N THR A 70 11.76 7.33 10.60
CA THR A 70 12.22 8.10 9.45
C THR A 70 11.16 8.05 8.36
N LEU A 71 10.81 9.20 7.78
CA LEU A 71 9.96 9.24 6.58
C LEU A 71 10.78 8.74 5.39
N HIS A 72 10.20 7.82 4.61
CA HIS A 72 10.84 7.32 3.40
C HIS A 72 10.59 8.31 2.25
N GLU A 73 11.66 8.90 1.76
CA GLU A 73 11.62 9.98 0.78
C GLU A 73 12.34 9.62 -0.53
N ASN A 74 12.21 10.48 -1.52
CA ASN A 74 12.98 10.36 -2.75
C ASN A 74 14.50 10.36 -2.46
N PRO A 75 15.25 9.45 -3.08
CA PRO A 75 16.69 9.32 -2.79
C PRO A 75 17.52 10.52 -3.32
N SER A 76 16.97 11.30 -4.22
CA SER A 76 17.60 12.53 -4.72
C SER A 76 16.59 13.42 -5.46
N GLY A 77 16.94 14.67 -5.74
CA GLY A 77 16.12 15.60 -6.51
C GLY A 77 15.91 15.24 -7.99
N ARG A 78 16.48 14.12 -8.46
CA ARG A 78 16.19 13.58 -9.80
C ARG A 78 14.90 12.75 -9.86
N PHE A 79 14.28 12.50 -8.71
CA PHE A 79 13.02 11.78 -8.61
C PHE A 79 11.93 12.74 -8.15
N ASP A 80 10.77 12.67 -8.76
CA ASP A 80 9.57 13.42 -8.36
C ASP A 80 8.43 12.45 -8.11
N SER A 81 8.25 12.04 -6.86
CA SER A 81 7.14 11.21 -6.45
C SER A 81 5.85 12.04 -6.38
N ASN A 82 4.73 11.43 -6.71
CA ASN A 82 3.42 12.01 -6.42
C ASN A 82 2.98 11.76 -4.96
N TYR A 83 3.78 11.07 -4.16
CA TYR A 83 3.50 10.71 -2.77
C TYR A 83 2.10 10.10 -2.57
N TRP A 84 1.69 9.24 -3.51
CA TRP A 84 0.46 8.46 -3.38
C TRP A 84 0.33 7.78 -2.01
N LEU A 85 1.44 7.30 -1.47
CA LEU A 85 1.56 6.81 -0.10
C LEU A 85 2.73 7.48 0.60
N ASN A 86 2.51 7.88 1.86
CA ASN A 86 3.56 8.27 2.77
C ASN A 86 3.94 7.07 3.61
N THR A 87 5.22 6.75 3.64
CA THR A 87 5.75 5.58 4.35
C THR A 87 6.78 5.99 5.37
N ILE A 88 6.69 5.38 6.54
CA ILE A 88 7.70 5.52 7.59
C ILE A 88 8.50 4.23 7.72
N VAL A 89 9.74 4.38 8.12
CA VAL A 89 10.65 3.29 8.46
C VAL A 89 10.91 3.37 9.95
N LEU A 90 10.68 2.27 10.67
CA LEU A 90 10.93 2.15 12.08
C LEU A 90 12.33 1.54 12.30
N ASP A 91 13.11 2.15 13.19
CA ASP A 91 14.36 1.52 13.66
C ASP A 91 14.00 0.15 14.28
N PRO A 92 14.71 -0.93 13.91
CA PRO A 92 14.46 -2.25 14.49
C PRO A 92 14.56 -2.30 16.01
N LEU A 93 15.31 -1.38 16.62
CA LEU A 93 15.47 -1.26 18.07
C LEU A 93 14.41 -0.37 18.74
N LEU A 94 13.57 0.31 17.96
CA LEU A 94 12.50 1.14 18.50
C LEU A 94 11.50 0.26 19.27
N ARG A 95 11.27 0.63 20.54
CA ARG A 95 10.30 -0.05 21.39
C ARG A 95 8.91 0.55 21.19
N VAL A 96 7.94 -0.29 20.86
CA VAL A 96 6.54 0.08 20.65
C VAL A 96 5.67 -0.68 21.63
N LYS A 97 4.73 -0.01 22.26
CA LYS A 97 3.80 -0.59 23.23
C LYS A 97 3.06 -1.80 22.65
N GLY A 98 3.10 -2.90 23.37
CA GLY A 98 2.42 -4.14 22.99
C GLY A 98 3.21 -4.99 21.99
N GLN A 99 4.45 -4.64 21.63
CA GLN A 99 5.21 -5.41 20.64
C GLN A 99 5.53 -6.85 21.06
N GLU A 100 5.56 -7.14 22.34
CA GLU A 100 5.74 -8.48 22.88
C GLU A 100 4.56 -9.42 22.54
N ASN A 101 3.42 -8.85 22.24
CA ASN A 101 2.19 -9.57 21.90
C ASN A 101 1.79 -9.43 20.42
N ALA A 102 2.59 -8.74 19.61
CA ALA A 102 2.22 -8.36 18.25
C ALA A 102 1.80 -9.54 17.36
N TYR A 103 2.43 -10.70 17.53
CA TYR A 103 2.13 -11.92 16.77
C TYR A 103 1.44 -13.01 17.63
N GLN A 104 1.04 -12.69 18.85
CA GLN A 104 0.33 -13.64 19.73
C GLN A 104 -1.19 -13.51 19.64
N ALA A 105 -1.69 -12.37 19.14
CA ALA A 105 -3.11 -12.12 19.02
C ALA A 105 -3.73 -12.90 17.87
N THR A 106 -4.70 -13.76 18.18
CA THR A 106 -5.53 -14.41 17.16
C THR A 106 -6.62 -13.44 16.74
N VAL A 107 -6.52 -12.88 15.56
CA VAL A 107 -7.60 -12.09 14.99
C VAL A 107 -8.36 -12.96 14.00
N GLN A 108 -9.59 -13.34 14.36
CA GLN A 108 -10.53 -13.95 13.42
C GLN A 108 -11.24 -12.84 12.65
N GLY A 109 -11.11 -12.85 11.33
CA GLY A 109 -11.83 -11.92 10.49
C GLY A 109 -11.93 -12.42 9.05
N ALA A 110 -13.00 -12.03 8.38
CA ALA A 110 -13.20 -12.35 6.98
C ALA A 110 -12.41 -11.37 6.10
N VAL A 111 -11.81 -11.89 5.04
CA VAL A 111 -11.26 -11.06 3.96
C VAL A 111 -12.44 -10.44 3.23
N GLY A 112 -12.70 -9.16 3.45
CA GLY A 112 -13.70 -8.41 2.72
C GLY A 112 -13.21 -8.05 1.32
N GLY A 113 -14.13 -8.04 0.34
CA GLY A 113 -13.88 -7.44 -0.98
C GLY A 113 -13.63 -5.92 -0.87
N ALA A 114 -13.46 -5.25 -2.00
CA ALA A 114 -13.14 -3.82 -2.09
C ALA A 114 -13.95 -2.97 -1.09
N GLY A 115 -13.28 -2.38 -0.10
CA GLY A 115 -13.88 -1.60 0.98
C GLY A 115 -14.12 -2.34 2.29
N GLY A 116 -13.81 -3.63 2.40
CA GLY A 116 -13.94 -4.39 3.64
C GLY A 116 -12.70 -4.30 4.53
N VAL A 117 -12.92 -4.20 5.82
CA VAL A 117 -11.87 -4.30 6.81
C VAL A 117 -11.27 -5.70 6.76
N THR A 118 -10.02 -5.80 6.40
CA THR A 118 -9.30 -7.06 6.45
C THR A 118 -8.72 -7.25 7.84
N HIS A 119 -9.36 -8.10 8.60
CA HIS A 119 -8.71 -8.62 9.80
C HIS A 119 -7.77 -9.74 9.39
N VAL A 120 -6.54 -9.65 9.80
CA VAL A 120 -5.52 -10.65 9.51
C VAL A 120 -5.51 -11.66 10.66
N ALA A 121 -5.75 -12.92 10.33
CA ALA A 121 -5.43 -13.99 11.27
C ALA A 121 -3.90 -14.11 11.35
N VAL A 122 -3.33 -13.79 12.50
CA VAL A 122 -1.89 -13.84 12.69
C VAL A 122 -1.58 -15.07 13.53
N ASN A 123 -1.53 -16.23 12.90
CA ASN A 123 -1.16 -17.47 13.60
C ASN A 123 -0.04 -18.24 12.88
N ALA A 124 0.52 -17.70 11.83
CA ALA A 124 1.61 -18.39 11.14
C ALA A 124 2.78 -17.44 11.00
N HIS A 125 3.83 -17.69 11.75
CA HIS A 125 5.13 -17.15 11.42
C HIS A 125 5.49 -17.55 10.01
N THR A 126 5.81 -16.57 9.18
CA THR A 126 6.27 -16.78 7.82
C THR A 126 7.78 -16.54 7.76
N ASP A 127 8.41 -17.00 6.69
CA ASP A 127 9.84 -16.77 6.46
C ASP A 127 10.21 -15.29 6.25
N CYS A 128 9.21 -14.44 6.04
CA CYS A 128 9.37 -13.01 5.87
C CYS A 128 8.10 -12.28 6.35
N GLU A 129 8.21 -11.55 7.44
CA GLU A 129 7.13 -10.78 8.05
C GLU A 129 7.66 -9.44 8.57
N PRO A 130 6.81 -8.43 8.81
CA PRO A 130 7.23 -7.20 9.47
C PRO A 130 7.80 -7.47 10.85
N ASN A 131 8.67 -6.60 11.35
CA ASN A 131 9.17 -6.69 12.71
C ASN A 131 8.02 -6.48 13.72
N ALA A 132 8.15 -7.05 14.91
CA ALA A 132 7.13 -6.98 15.96
C ALA A 132 6.77 -5.53 16.33
N ASN A 133 7.71 -4.60 16.30
CA ASN A 133 7.45 -3.18 16.56
C ASN A 133 6.63 -2.52 15.44
N VAL A 134 6.79 -2.93 14.19
CA VAL A 134 5.97 -2.44 13.07
C VAL A 134 4.54 -2.95 13.21
N GLU A 135 4.37 -4.24 13.51
CA GLU A 135 3.05 -4.82 13.70
C GLU A 135 2.34 -4.23 14.93
N ALA A 136 3.05 -4.03 16.04
CA ALA A 136 2.50 -3.36 17.23
C ALA A 136 2.08 -1.91 16.92
N MET A 137 2.88 -1.15 16.17
CA MET A 137 2.52 0.19 15.72
C MET A 137 1.23 0.15 14.88
N ARG A 138 1.15 -0.76 13.91
CA ARG A 138 -0.05 -0.95 13.09
C ARG A 138 -1.28 -1.25 13.94
N MET A 139 -1.18 -2.21 14.86
CA MET A 139 -2.29 -2.59 15.74
C MET A 139 -2.71 -1.46 16.68
N GLY A 140 -1.74 -0.73 17.22
CA GLY A 140 -2.01 0.42 18.09
C GLY A 140 -2.70 1.56 17.35
N LEU A 141 -2.32 1.83 16.11
CA LEU A 141 -2.99 2.81 15.25
C LEU A 141 -4.40 2.33 14.86
N ASP A 142 -4.59 1.07 14.52
CA ASP A 142 -5.89 0.48 14.20
C ASP A 142 -6.86 0.61 15.37
N ALA A 143 -6.40 0.39 16.61
CA ALA A 143 -7.18 0.59 17.82
C ALA A 143 -7.65 2.06 18.03
N MET A 144 -6.99 3.02 17.38
CA MET A 144 -7.38 4.44 17.37
C MET A 144 -8.21 4.81 16.12
N GLY A 145 -8.59 3.83 15.29
CA GLY A 145 -9.31 4.05 14.04
C GLY A 145 -8.43 4.57 12.90
N ILE A 146 -7.11 4.41 12.99
CA ILE A 146 -6.14 4.85 11.98
C ILE A 146 -5.68 3.63 11.19
N GLU A 147 -6.15 3.51 9.94
CA GLU A 147 -5.71 2.43 9.06
C GLU A 147 -4.27 2.66 8.59
N SER A 148 -3.39 1.71 8.88
CA SER A 148 -2.03 1.67 8.38
C SER A 148 -1.69 0.26 7.89
N ARG A 149 -0.71 0.13 7.01
CA ARG A 149 -0.34 -1.17 6.43
C ARG A 149 1.17 -1.30 6.32
N PRO A 150 1.73 -2.49 6.59
CA PRO A 150 3.11 -2.78 6.25
C PRO A 150 3.36 -2.54 4.76
N LEU A 151 4.60 -2.33 4.38
CA LEU A 151 5.00 -2.35 2.97
C LEU A 151 4.68 -3.69 2.32
N TRP A 152 4.70 -3.75 0.99
CA TRP A 152 4.41 -4.98 0.26
C TRP A 152 5.45 -6.07 0.52
N LYS A 153 4.96 -7.25 0.87
CA LYS A 153 5.80 -8.44 0.93
C LYS A 153 6.47 -8.66 -0.43
N PRO A 154 7.79 -8.80 -0.50
CA PRO A 154 8.49 -8.97 -1.76
C PRO A 154 7.98 -10.15 -2.57
N MET A 155 7.90 -10.02 -3.90
CA MET A 155 7.33 -11.04 -4.78
C MET A 155 8.02 -12.39 -4.65
N HIS A 156 9.35 -12.41 -4.54
CA HIS A 156 10.12 -13.64 -4.35
C HIS A 156 9.88 -14.32 -2.98
N LYS A 157 9.25 -13.62 -2.04
CA LYS A 157 8.81 -14.16 -0.74
C LYS A 157 7.35 -14.57 -0.71
N GLN A 158 6.61 -14.34 -1.79
CA GLN A 158 5.25 -14.85 -1.91
C GLN A 158 5.29 -16.38 -2.13
N PRO A 159 4.51 -17.17 -1.38
CA PRO A 159 4.54 -18.64 -1.50
C PRO A 159 4.36 -19.16 -2.92
N VAL A 160 3.53 -18.48 -3.71
CA VAL A 160 3.25 -18.84 -5.11
C VAL A 160 4.47 -18.69 -6.03
N TYR A 161 5.44 -17.83 -5.67
CA TYR A 161 6.64 -17.56 -6.48
C TYR A 161 7.93 -18.10 -5.88
N LYS A 162 7.88 -18.86 -4.77
CA LYS A 162 9.07 -19.32 -4.05
C LYS A 162 10.05 -20.15 -4.91
N ASN A 163 9.55 -20.79 -5.97
CA ASN A 163 10.34 -21.61 -6.88
C ASN A 163 10.70 -20.89 -8.19
N CYS A 164 10.36 -19.61 -8.33
CA CYS A 164 10.68 -18.82 -9.51
C CYS A 164 12.10 -18.23 -9.40
N PRO A 165 12.81 -18.05 -10.53
CA PRO A 165 14.07 -17.33 -10.54
C PRO A 165 13.92 -15.92 -9.94
N ALA A 166 14.87 -15.52 -9.10
CA ALA A 166 14.86 -14.21 -8.46
C ALA A 166 16.26 -13.58 -8.48
N TYR A 167 16.32 -12.28 -8.79
CA TYR A 167 17.53 -11.46 -8.73
C TYR A 167 17.34 -10.44 -7.62
N VAL A 168 17.87 -10.73 -6.44
CA VAL A 168 17.61 -9.97 -5.21
C VAL A 168 18.90 -9.57 -4.51
N ASN A 169 18.87 -8.45 -3.81
CA ASN A 169 19.96 -7.94 -2.99
C ASN A 169 19.56 -7.70 -1.52
N GLY A 170 18.36 -8.15 -1.12
CA GLY A 170 17.85 -8.05 0.25
C GLY A 170 17.19 -6.71 0.60
N VAL A 171 17.30 -5.67 -0.22
CA VAL A 171 16.75 -4.33 0.09
C VAL A 171 15.23 -4.36 0.26
N SER A 172 14.50 -5.02 -0.64
CA SER A 172 13.04 -5.10 -0.54
C SER A 172 12.57 -5.86 0.71
N GLU A 173 13.29 -6.90 1.12
CA GLU A 173 12.99 -7.63 2.36
C GLU A 173 13.25 -6.76 3.59
N SER A 174 14.38 -6.04 3.60
CA SER A 174 14.72 -5.16 4.71
C SER A 174 13.69 -4.03 4.87
N LEU A 175 13.26 -3.41 3.78
CA LEU A 175 12.22 -2.38 3.81
C LEU A 175 10.86 -2.91 4.26
N PHE A 176 10.47 -4.10 3.78
CA PHE A 176 9.22 -4.74 4.22
C PHE A 176 9.19 -4.99 5.74
N LYS A 177 10.33 -5.37 6.30
CA LYS A 177 10.43 -5.64 7.76
C LYS A 177 10.24 -4.42 8.63
N VAL A 178 10.59 -3.24 8.15
CA VAL A 178 10.65 -2.01 8.96
C VAL A 178 9.69 -0.93 8.51
N GLY A 179 9.03 -1.10 7.37
CA GLY A 179 8.23 -0.06 6.73
C GLY A 179 6.74 -0.14 7.04
N LEU A 180 6.11 1.01 7.22
CA LEU A 180 4.67 1.17 7.45
C LEU A 180 4.12 2.30 6.61
N CYS A 181 3.06 2.03 5.85
CA CYS A 181 2.31 3.03 5.09
C CYS A 181 1.31 3.75 6.00
N LEU A 182 1.29 5.07 5.92
CA LEU A 182 0.37 5.94 6.64
C LEU A 182 -0.75 6.45 5.72
N PRO A 183 -1.90 6.87 6.28
CA PRO A 183 -2.98 7.48 5.52
C PRO A 183 -2.48 8.66 4.67
N SER A 184 -2.82 8.67 3.39
CA SER A 184 -2.30 9.65 2.42
C SER A 184 -3.34 10.01 1.35
N GLY A 185 -4.61 9.65 1.57
CA GLY A 185 -5.68 9.89 0.61
C GLY A 185 -6.00 11.38 0.42
N PRO A 186 -6.70 11.74 -0.68
CA PRO A 186 -6.98 13.14 -1.02
C PRO A 186 -7.94 13.84 -0.04
N TYR A 187 -8.52 13.11 0.90
CA TYR A 187 -9.42 13.64 1.93
C TYR A 187 -8.79 13.69 3.33
N VAL A 188 -7.52 13.28 3.47
CA VAL A 188 -6.80 13.35 4.75
C VAL A 188 -6.47 14.82 5.02
N THR A 189 -6.98 15.37 6.12
CA THR A 189 -6.75 16.77 6.50
C THR A 189 -5.48 16.93 7.33
N ASP A 190 -4.98 18.14 7.47
CA ASP A 190 -3.83 18.46 8.33
C ASP A 190 -4.09 18.02 9.78
N ARG A 191 -5.32 18.19 10.27
CA ARG A 191 -5.73 17.74 11.60
C ARG A 191 -5.68 16.20 11.74
N ASP A 192 -6.05 15.49 10.69
CA ASP A 192 -5.94 14.02 10.70
C ASP A 192 -4.47 13.60 10.78
N ILE A 193 -3.58 14.29 10.09
CA ILE A 193 -2.13 14.01 10.13
C ILE A 193 -1.57 14.29 11.53
N GLU A 194 -1.96 15.42 12.16
CA GLU A 194 -1.59 15.71 13.54
C GLU A 194 -2.07 14.62 14.51
N TYR A 195 -3.29 14.14 14.33
CA TYR A 195 -3.86 13.04 15.11
C TYR A 195 -3.08 11.75 14.93
N ILE A 196 -2.76 11.39 13.67
CA ILE A 196 -1.97 10.20 13.32
C ILE A 196 -0.58 10.26 13.97
N VAL A 197 0.12 11.39 13.82
CA VAL A 197 1.46 11.56 14.41
C VAL A 197 1.39 11.57 15.94
N GLY A 198 0.34 12.15 16.52
CA GLY A 198 0.07 12.06 17.95
C GLY A 198 -0.08 10.62 18.42
N GLY A 199 -0.82 9.80 17.68
CA GLY A 199 -0.96 8.37 17.91
C GLY A 199 0.38 7.62 17.85
N ILE A 200 1.16 7.85 16.78
CA ILE A 200 2.50 7.28 16.64
C ILE A 200 3.38 7.61 17.85
N ARG A 201 3.46 8.88 18.23
CA ARG A 201 4.25 9.32 19.40
C ARG A 201 3.77 8.68 20.71
N GLY A 202 2.45 8.48 20.85
CA GLY A 202 1.84 7.87 22.02
C GLY A 202 2.14 6.37 22.18
N LEU A 203 2.45 5.69 21.07
CA LEU A 203 2.76 4.26 21.03
C LEU A 203 4.25 3.94 21.28
N ILE A 204 5.14 4.91 21.15
CA ILE A 204 6.57 4.73 21.40
C ILE A 204 6.79 4.66 22.91
N GLU A 205 7.52 3.63 23.37
CA GLU A 205 8.00 3.54 24.74
C GLU A 205 9.18 4.51 24.96
N ARG A 206 9.17 5.18 26.09
CA ARG A 206 10.24 6.13 26.49
C ARG A 206 11.35 5.42 27.24
#